data_aa8d9faf3560d00818575aac83f3f3a5
#
_entry.id   aa8d9faf3560d00818575aac83f3f3a5
#
_cell.length_a   1.000
_cell.length_b   1.000
_cell.length_c   1.000
_cell.angle_alpha   90.00
_cell.angle_beta   90.00
_cell.angle_gamma   90.00
#
_symmetry.space_group_name_H-M   'P 1'
#
loop_
_entity.id
_entity.type
_entity.pdbx_description
1 polymer ?
#
loop_
_entity_poly.entity_id
_entity_poly.type
_entity_poly.pdbx_seq_one_letter_code
_entity_poly.pdbx_strand_id
1 'polypeptide(L)'
;MNKNCSNCDKTAKKTKLGFLKNLVTKYHTVMFTLKFIPNFRAFFRFVKCYVKVNLFKKDQIRFVEIFVTLACNARCDFCSNNLFTNKKGNISTEKYLGIIDECAALGVPVVCLIGGEPLLYKDLNRLISKINHHGMVSMIATNGYLLTEEKVKELAEAGLTSITVSLHSINEEEHDNILKLKGAYVKAFKAKEYCDKYGMVFQLASVASHHDFTNGNFDKMVEFVEKKKIPLSVNAIIPTGGAIKHKDDLLTAEDVKKLNEISYKSNYVSTHLTNNFFGFGCPAGNSYLGINATGEMFPCFFMPISLGNVHNMTLKDAWDKARSNPVFKKKYKMCYAGISREFIEKFMDPVFKFEKVPIAIEDHPAYDAAKGGLPELEFPETEDAVNYQSNKTAN
;
A
#
# COMPACT_ATOMS: atom_id res chain seq x y z
N MET A 1 36.57 27.54 -39.10
CA MET A 1 35.27 28.20 -39.27
C MET A 1 34.17 27.19 -39.21
N ASN A 2 33.28 27.41 -38.29
CA ASN A 2 31.97 26.75 -38.09
C ASN A 2 31.85 25.23 -38.19
N LYS A 3 31.91 24.54 -37.04
CA LYS A 3 31.25 23.27 -36.84
C LYS A 3 30.12 23.46 -35.84
N ASN A 4 28.95 23.28 -36.36
CA ASN A 4 27.61 23.50 -35.83
C ASN A 4 27.32 22.86 -34.46
N CYS A 5 26.76 23.66 -33.62
CA CYS A 5 26.14 23.33 -32.32
C CYS A 5 24.79 22.62 -32.53
N SER A 6 24.77 21.41 -33.12
CA SER A 6 23.53 20.60 -33.25
C SER A 6 23.18 19.76 -32.01
N ASN A 7 24.11 19.65 -31.07
CA ASN A 7 23.86 18.90 -29.81
C ASN A 7 23.25 19.73 -28.67
N CYS A 8 23.40 21.05 -28.68
CA CYS A 8 22.77 21.92 -27.66
C CYS A 8 21.25 22.00 -27.78
N ASP A 9 20.72 21.95 -29.00
CA ASP A 9 19.25 21.99 -29.24
C ASP A 9 18.53 20.71 -28.85
N LYS A 10 19.19 19.56 -28.95
CA LYS A 10 18.62 18.26 -28.57
C LYS A 10 18.55 18.08 -27.05
N THR A 11 19.53 18.58 -26.31
CA THR A 11 19.54 18.55 -24.83
C THR A 11 18.52 19.53 -24.24
N ALA A 12 18.38 20.72 -24.81
CA ALA A 12 17.37 21.69 -24.36
C ALA A 12 15.93 21.24 -24.65
N LYS A 13 15.69 20.56 -25.79
CA LYS A 13 14.38 19.95 -26.08
C LYS A 13 14.07 18.77 -25.17
N LYS A 14 15.07 17.91 -24.83
CA LYS A 14 14.88 16.81 -23.87
C LYS A 14 14.57 17.30 -22.47
N THR A 15 15.21 18.37 -22.00
CA THR A 15 14.95 18.98 -20.68
C THR A 15 13.59 19.68 -20.61
N LYS A 16 13.18 20.41 -21.65
CA LYS A 16 11.84 21.02 -21.75
C LYS A 16 10.72 19.97 -21.81
N LEU A 17 10.92 18.89 -22.58
CA LEU A 17 9.95 17.80 -22.68
C LEU A 17 9.86 17.00 -21.36
N GLY A 18 10.97 16.83 -20.66
CA GLY A 18 11.02 16.22 -19.32
C GLY A 18 10.32 17.08 -18.27
N PHE A 19 10.50 18.41 -18.33
CA PHE A 19 9.83 19.35 -17.43
C PHE A 19 8.31 19.38 -17.65
N LEU A 20 7.86 19.44 -18.90
CA LEU A 20 6.44 19.37 -19.24
C LEU A 20 5.79 18.05 -18.85
N LYS A 21 6.48 16.91 -19.08
CA LYS A 21 6.01 15.59 -18.64
C LYS A 21 5.88 15.55 -17.12
N ASN A 22 6.87 16.05 -16.36
CA ASN A 22 6.78 16.14 -14.90
C ASN A 22 5.62 17.02 -14.43
N LEU A 23 5.32 18.11 -15.14
CA LEU A 23 4.19 19.00 -14.80
C LEU A 23 2.84 18.30 -15.04
N VAL A 24 2.71 17.58 -16.16
CA VAL A 24 1.51 16.82 -16.51
C VAL A 24 1.29 15.66 -15.53
N THR A 25 2.34 14.91 -15.18
CA THR A 25 2.25 13.84 -14.19
C THR A 25 1.85 14.38 -12.82
N LYS A 26 2.42 15.52 -12.38
CA LYS A 26 2.03 16.20 -11.14
C LYS A 26 0.58 16.67 -11.17
N TYR A 27 0.12 17.19 -12.30
CA TYR A 27 -1.27 17.62 -12.48
C TYR A 27 -2.23 16.42 -12.36
N HIS A 28 -1.96 15.31 -13.05
CA HIS A 28 -2.78 14.11 -12.96
C HIS A 28 -2.80 13.53 -11.54
N THR A 29 -1.66 13.50 -10.85
CA THR A 29 -1.58 13.04 -9.46
C THR A 29 -2.40 13.95 -8.53
N VAL A 30 -2.34 15.27 -8.70
CA VAL A 30 -3.12 16.22 -7.92
C VAL A 30 -4.61 16.05 -8.20
N MET A 31 -5.01 15.97 -9.47
CA MET A 31 -6.42 15.79 -9.85
C MET A 31 -6.99 14.46 -9.37
N PHE A 32 -6.19 13.39 -9.44
CA PHE A 32 -6.56 12.07 -8.88
C PHE A 32 -6.75 12.17 -7.36
N THR A 33 -5.81 12.81 -6.66
CA THR A 33 -5.88 12.99 -5.20
C THR A 33 -7.10 13.83 -4.79
N LEU A 34 -7.46 14.86 -5.56
CA LEU A 34 -8.61 15.69 -5.26
C LEU A 34 -9.93 14.90 -5.26
N LYS A 35 -10.04 13.82 -6.05
CA LYS A 35 -11.22 12.93 -6.02
C LYS A 35 -11.39 12.22 -4.68
N PHE A 36 -10.30 11.98 -3.94
CA PHE A 36 -10.33 11.35 -2.63
C PHE A 36 -10.55 12.33 -1.47
N ILE A 37 -10.73 13.63 -1.74
CA ILE A 37 -10.92 14.62 -0.70
C ILE A 37 -12.43 14.88 -0.53
N PRO A 38 -13.08 14.32 0.52
CA PRO A 38 -14.52 14.33 0.65
C PRO A 38 -15.09 15.69 1.08
N ASN A 39 -14.29 16.52 1.74
CA ASN A 39 -14.74 17.76 2.32
C ASN A 39 -13.57 18.76 2.56
N PHE A 40 -13.95 19.99 2.92
CA PHE A 40 -13.02 21.08 3.12
C PHE A 40 -12.01 20.84 4.27
N ARG A 41 -12.42 20.13 5.34
CA ARG A 41 -11.52 19.78 6.45
C ARG A 41 -10.42 18.81 5.99
N ALA A 42 -10.77 17.81 5.21
CA ALA A 42 -9.82 16.88 4.60
C ALA A 42 -8.86 17.63 3.66
N PHE A 43 -9.36 18.57 2.85
CA PHE A 43 -8.53 19.41 1.98
C PHE A 43 -7.46 20.16 2.77
N PHE A 44 -7.82 20.89 3.82
CA PHE A 44 -6.84 21.61 4.64
C PHE A 44 -5.85 20.67 5.34
N ARG A 45 -6.30 19.49 5.76
CA ARG A 45 -5.41 18.48 6.36
C ARG A 45 -4.37 18.02 5.35
N PHE A 46 -4.77 17.75 4.11
CA PHE A 46 -3.84 17.41 3.03
C PHE A 46 -2.86 18.56 2.71
N VAL A 47 -3.36 19.77 2.57
CA VAL A 47 -2.52 20.96 2.34
C VAL A 47 -1.52 21.16 3.46
N LYS A 48 -1.95 21.07 4.72
CA LYS A 48 -1.07 21.18 5.89
C LYS A 48 0.01 20.08 5.90
N CYS A 49 -0.38 18.85 5.58
CA CYS A 49 0.56 17.73 5.45
C CYS A 49 1.57 17.99 4.31
N TYR A 50 1.09 18.40 3.15
CA TYR A 50 1.92 18.70 1.99
C TYR A 50 2.93 19.82 2.28
N VAL A 51 2.49 20.92 2.88
CA VAL A 51 3.36 22.05 3.28
C VAL A 51 4.40 21.58 4.30
N LYS A 52 3.99 20.82 5.33
CA LYS A 52 4.90 20.30 6.37
C LYS A 52 6.01 19.44 5.76
N VAL A 53 5.66 18.55 4.85
CA VAL A 53 6.62 17.61 4.24
C VAL A 53 7.48 18.27 3.18
N ASN A 54 6.90 19.07 2.28
CA ASN A 54 7.61 19.59 1.11
C ASN A 54 8.32 20.92 1.36
N LEU A 55 7.67 21.84 2.12
CA LEU A 55 8.24 23.14 2.40
C LEU A 55 9.13 23.12 3.63
N PHE A 56 8.62 22.55 4.74
CA PHE A 56 9.38 22.50 6.00
C PHE A 56 10.28 21.27 6.14
N LYS A 57 10.26 20.33 5.16
CA LYS A 57 11.06 19.09 5.15
C LYS A 57 10.90 18.25 6.43
N LYS A 58 9.75 18.39 7.11
CA LYS A 58 9.44 17.63 8.32
C LYS A 58 8.79 16.30 7.95
N ASP A 59 9.19 15.26 8.62
CA ASP A 59 8.56 13.96 8.45
C ASP A 59 7.14 13.97 9.05
N GLN A 60 6.26 13.15 8.43
CA GLN A 60 4.85 13.09 8.79
C GLN A 60 4.30 11.70 8.47
N ILE A 61 3.57 11.10 9.40
CA ILE A 61 2.72 9.94 9.09
C ILE A 61 1.62 10.42 8.15
N ARG A 62 1.54 9.82 6.96
CA ARG A 62 0.58 10.20 5.92
C ARG A 62 -0.54 9.18 5.74
N PHE A 63 -0.26 7.94 6.12
CA PHE A 63 -1.16 6.83 5.93
C PHE A 63 -1.07 5.89 7.14
N VAL A 64 -2.20 5.60 7.75
CA VAL A 64 -2.32 4.57 8.78
C VAL A 64 -3.29 3.51 8.28
N GLU A 65 -2.88 2.27 8.38
CA GLU A 65 -3.68 1.12 7.98
C GLU A 65 -4.02 0.28 9.20
N ILE A 66 -5.29 -0.03 9.39
CA ILE A 66 -5.81 -0.69 10.58
C ILE A 66 -6.54 -1.97 10.18
N PHE A 67 -6.03 -3.12 10.63
CA PHE A 67 -6.78 -4.37 10.57
C PHE A 67 -7.82 -4.36 11.69
N VAL A 68 -9.08 -4.16 11.33
CA VAL A 68 -10.18 -4.15 12.29
C VAL A 68 -10.60 -5.55 12.74
N THR A 69 -10.24 -6.58 11.96
CA THR A 69 -10.50 -7.98 12.27
C THR A 69 -9.54 -8.91 11.53
N LEU A 70 -9.27 -10.09 12.08
CA LEU A 70 -8.55 -11.17 11.39
C LEU A 70 -9.51 -12.17 10.72
N ALA A 71 -10.83 -12.07 10.98
CA ALA A 71 -11.83 -12.90 10.33
C ALA A 71 -11.96 -12.53 8.85
N CYS A 72 -12.08 -13.54 7.99
CA CYS A 72 -12.31 -13.38 6.55
C CYS A 72 -13.20 -14.48 6.01
N ASN A 73 -14.07 -14.15 5.06
CA ASN A 73 -14.92 -15.08 4.32
C ASN A 73 -14.20 -15.70 3.11
N ALA A 74 -13.05 -15.16 2.70
CA ALA A 74 -12.17 -15.69 1.64
C ALA A 74 -11.02 -16.53 2.22
N ARG A 75 -10.30 -17.28 1.35
CA ARG A 75 -9.18 -18.16 1.70
C ARG A 75 -8.05 -18.07 0.67
N CYS A 76 -7.65 -16.86 0.29
CA CYS A 76 -6.60 -16.60 -0.70
C CYS A 76 -5.29 -17.26 -0.30
N ASP A 77 -4.62 -17.94 -1.24
CA ASP A 77 -3.37 -18.68 -0.96
C ASP A 77 -2.19 -17.76 -0.64
N PHE A 78 -2.17 -16.55 -1.21
CA PHE A 78 -1.11 -15.55 -1.00
C PHE A 78 -1.42 -14.56 0.14
N CYS A 79 -2.47 -14.80 0.93
CA CYS A 79 -2.97 -13.84 1.92
C CYS A 79 -1.92 -13.51 3.00
N SER A 80 -1.54 -12.23 3.13
CA SER A 80 -0.62 -11.76 4.16
C SER A 80 -1.19 -11.89 5.58
N ASN A 81 -2.53 -11.92 5.74
CA ASN A 81 -3.18 -12.12 7.03
C ASN A 81 -2.85 -13.49 7.67
N ASN A 82 -2.41 -14.46 6.87
CA ASN A 82 -1.93 -15.75 7.36
C ASN A 82 -0.60 -15.63 8.13
N LEU A 83 0.06 -14.48 8.10
CA LEU A 83 1.22 -14.16 8.91
C LEU A 83 0.91 -14.19 10.41
N PHE A 84 -0.28 -13.75 10.80
CA PHE A 84 -0.66 -13.60 12.20
C PHE A 84 -1.11 -14.95 12.78
N THR A 85 -0.19 -15.63 13.45
CA THR A 85 -0.43 -16.97 14.03
C THR A 85 -1.37 -16.90 15.24
N ASN A 86 -1.31 -15.80 16.01
CA ASN A 86 -2.20 -15.58 17.13
C ASN A 86 -3.45 -14.81 16.68
N LYS A 87 -4.52 -15.54 16.35
CA LYS A 87 -5.80 -14.95 15.92
C LYS A 87 -6.76 -14.66 17.08
N LYS A 88 -6.31 -14.79 18.34
CA LYS A 88 -7.16 -14.55 19.51
C LYS A 88 -7.09 -13.07 19.92
N GLY A 89 -8.30 -12.49 20.08
CA GLY A 89 -8.50 -11.18 20.69
C GLY A 89 -8.33 -10.02 19.70
N ASN A 90 -9.45 -9.48 19.24
CA ASN A 90 -9.46 -8.15 18.65
C ASN A 90 -9.37 -7.10 19.77
N ILE A 91 -8.66 -6.02 19.53
CA ILE A 91 -8.76 -4.83 20.39
C ILE A 91 -10.20 -4.31 20.35
N SER A 92 -10.61 -3.63 21.43
CA SER A 92 -11.99 -3.13 21.54
C SER A 92 -12.27 -2.01 20.55
N THR A 93 -13.54 -1.80 20.21
CA THR A 93 -13.98 -0.66 19.39
C THR A 93 -13.55 0.66 20.00
N GLU A 94 -13.65 0.82 21.32
CA GLU A 94 -13.22 2.04 22.01
C GLU A 94 -11.70 2.28 21.85
N LYS A 95 -10.90 1.21 21.86
CA LYS A 95 -9.46 1.35 21.59
C LYS A 95 -9.19 1.78 20.15
N TYR A 96 -9.92 1.25 19.15
CA TYR A 96 -9.82 1.74 17.77
C TYR A 96 -10.21 3.21 17.65
N LEU A 97 -11.26 3.66 18.35
CA LEU A 97 -11.65 5.07 18.36
C LEU A 97 -10.54 5.96 18.95
N GLY A 98 -9.90 5.51 20.03
CA GLY A 98 -8.72 6.19 20.59
C GLY A 98 -7.53 6.27 19.62
N ILE A 99 -7.25 5.19 18.90
CA ILE A 99 -6.22 5.17 17.84
C ILE A 99 -6.53 6.19 16.74
N ILE A 100 -7.80 6.32 16.35
CA ILE A 100 -8.23 7.31 15.35
C ILE A 100 -8.04 8.74 15.91
N ASP A 101 -8.27 8.98 17.20
CA ASP A 101 -7.97 10.27 17.84
C ASP A 101 -6.47 10.57 17.82
N GLU A 102 -5.60 9.57 18.09
CA GLU A 102 -4.15 9.72 17.97
C GLU A 102 -3.73 10.05 16.51
N CYS A 103 -4.29 9.36 15.51
CA CYS A 103 -4.07 9.68 14.10
C CYS A 103 -4.42 11.14 13.80
N ALA A 104 -5.57 11.60 14.30
CA ALA A 104 -6.02 12.96 14.10
C ALA A 104 -5.09 14.00 14.72
N ALA A 105 -4.63 13.76 15.98
CA ALA A 105 -3.68 14.60 16.70
C ALA A 105 -2.32 14.68 15.99
N LEU A 106 -1.85 13.57 15.43
CA LEU A 106 -0.62 13.49 14.64
C LEU A 106 -0.75 14.14 13.26
N GLY A 107 -1.95 14.54 12.87
CA GLY A 107 -2.19 15.19 11.56
C GLY A 107 -2.21 14.21 10.38
N VAL A 108 -2.49 12.93 10.63
CA VAL A 108 -2.62 11.90 9.58
C VAL A 108 -3.76 12.25 8.64
N PRO A 109 -3.53 12.34 7.31
CA PRO A 109 -4.58 12.68 6.37
C PRO A 109 -5.45 11.48 5.93
N VAL A 110 -4.93 10.25 5.99
CA VAL A 110 -5.62 9.06 5.46
C VAL A 110 -5.56 7.91 6.45
N VAL A 111 -6.70 7.30 6.72
CA VAL A 111 -6.82 6.05 7.47
C VAL A 111 -7.53 5.02 6.59
N CYS A 112 -6.90 3.85 6.41
CA CYS A 112 -7.48 2.72 5.69
C CYS A 112 -7.86 1.62 6.68
N LEU A 113 -9.12 1.22 6.66
CA LEU A 113 -9.62 0.10 7.45
C LEU A 113 -9.60 -1.15 6.59
N ILE A 114 -8.81 -2.13 7.01
CA ILE A 114 -8.61 -3.41 6.35
C ILE A 114 -8.78 -4.55 7.34
N GLY A 115 -8.32 -5.73 7.02
CA GLY A 115 -8.33 -6.84 7.96
C GLY A 115 -8.19 -8.16 7.24
N GLY A 116 -8.85 -9.21 7.77
CA GLY A 116 -9.29 -10.31 6.97
C GLY A 116 -10.31 -9.79 5.95
N GLU A 117 -11.54 -9.56 6.41
CA GLU A 117 -12.57 -8.84 5.65
C GLU A 117 -13.19 -7.76 6.56
N PRO A 118 -12.94 -6.46 6.30
CA PRO A 118 -13.38 -5.39 7.19
C PRO A 118 -14.90 -5.30 7.32
N LEU A 119 -15.65 -5.72 6.30
CA LEU A 119 -17.12 -5.72 6.31
C LEU A 119 -17.74 -6.72 7.31
N LEU A 120 -16.94 -7.63 7.87
CA LEU A 120 -17.34 -8.51 8.97
C LEU A 120 -17.26 -7.82 10.34
N TYR A 121 -16.62 -6.64 10.42
CA TYR A 121 -16.48 -5.91 11.68
C TYR A 121 -17.75 -5.12 11.97
N LYS A 122 -18.45 -5.46 13.06
CA LYS A 122 -19.78 -4.94 13.38
C LYS A 122 -19.83 -3.41 13.56
N ASP A 123 -18.77 -2.82 14.15
CA ASP A 123 -18.71 -1.40 14.45
C ASP A 123 -17.97 -0.58 13.37
N LEU A 124 -17.83 -1.11 12.14
CA LEU A 124 -17.08 -0.48 11.06
C LEU A 124 -17.58 0.95 10.78
N ASN A 125 -18.89 1.16 10.75
CA ASN A 125 -19.49 2.47 10.50
C ASN A 125 -19.14 3.50 11.59
N ARG A 126 -19.00 3.07 12.86
CA ARG A 126 -18.56 3.96 13.96
C ARG A 126 -17.13 4.45 13.73
N LEU A 127 -16.23 3.56 13.27
CA LEU A 127 -14.85 3.92 12.96
C LEU A 127 -14.78 4.88 11.78
N ILE A 128 -15.53 4.62 10.71
CA ILE A 128 -15.62 5.49 9.53
C ILE A 128 -16.11 6.88 9.92
N SER A 129 -17.21 6.96 10.68
CA SER A 129 -17.78 8.22 11.15
C SER A 129 -16.77 9.02 11.99
N LYS A 130 -16.01 8.34 12.86
CA LYS A 130 -14.96 8.96 13.67
C LYS A 130 -13.82 9.53 12.81
N ILE A 131 -13.36 8.79 11.80
CA ILE A 131 -12.34 9.23 10.84
C ILE A 131 -12.83 10.49 10.10
N ASN A 132 -14.05 10.44 9.58
CA ASN A 132 -14.67 11.55 8.85
C ASN A 132 -14.88 12.78 9.76
N HIS A 133 -15.32 12.59 11.01
CA HIS A 133 -15.47 13.67 11.99
C HIS A 133 -14.17 14.47 12.19
N HIS A 134 -13.02 13.80 12.19
CA HIS A 134 -11.71 14.44 12.28
C HIS A 134 -11.21 15.06 10.96
N GLY A 135 -11.99 14.98 9.88
CA GLY A 135 -11.58 15.48 8.56
C GLY A 135 -10.42 14.67 7.97
N MET A 136 -10.34 13.40 8.27
CA MET A 136 -9.44 12.46 7.60
C MET A 136 -10.18 11.73 6.47
N VAL A 137 -9.45 11.32 5.44
CA VAL A 137 -9.98 10.44 4.41
C VAL A 137 -10.09 9.03 4.98
N SER A 138 -11.27 8.44 4.88
CA SER A 138 -11.52 7.05 5.24
C SER A 138 -11.55 6.16 3.99
N MET A 139 -10.82 5.07 4.03
CA MET A 139 -10.76 4.06 2.97
C MET A 139 -11.03 2.68 3.56
N ILE A 140 -11.60 1.78 2.76
CA ILE A 140 -11.61 0.33 3.06
C ILE A 140 -11.00 -0.45 1.90
N ALA A 141 -10.32 -1.57 2.22
CA ALA A 141 -9.95 -2.57 1.23
C ALA A 141 -10.65 -3.89 1.58
N THR A 142 -11.40 -4.43 0.63
CA THR A 142 -12.33 -5.54 0.80
C THR A 142 -12.27 -6.50 -0.40
N ASN A 143 -12.63 -7.77 -0.18
CA ASN A 143 -12.87 -8.68 -1.30
C ASN A 143 -14.18 -8.39 -2.06
N GLY A 144 -14.99 -7.46 -1.59
CA GLY A 144 -16.20 -6.98 -2.25
C GLY A 144 -17.43 -7.90 -2.10
N TYR A 145 -17.26 -9.10 -1.58
CA TYR A 145 -18.34 -10.13 -1.56
C TYR A 145 -19.56 -9.71 -0.74
N LEU A 146 -19.35 -8.94 0.33
CA LEU A 146 -20.39 -8.49 1.26
C LEU A 146 -20.94 -7.10 0.91
N LEU A 147 -20.50 -6.48 -0.19
CA LEU A 147 -21.01 -5.18 -0.64
C LEU A 147 -22.37 -5.35 -1.34
N THR A 148 -23.43 -5.29 -0.57
CA THR A 148 -24.79 -5.08 -1.09
C THR A 148 -25.05 -3.60 -1.29
N GLU A 149 -26.12 -3.23 -1.99
CA GLU A 149 -26.49 -1.83 -2.17
C GLU A 149 -26.74 -1.14 -0.83
N GLU A 150 -27.45 -1.81 0.08
CA GLU A 150 -27.73 -1.32 1.43
C GLU A 150 -26.43 -1.09 2.20
N LYS A 151 -25.47 -2.04 2.14
CA LYS A 151 -24.17 -1.90 2.81
C LYS A 151 -23.39 -0.72 2.27
N VAL A 152 -23.34 -0.53 0.94
CA VAL A 152 -22.66 0.61 0.32
C VAL A 152 -23.33 1.93 0.72
N LYS A 153 -24.66 1.98 0.81
CA LYS A 153 -25.41 3.14 1.31
C LYS A 153 -25.05 3.46 2.77
N GLU A 154 -25.07 2.47 3.66
CA GLU A 154 -24.66 2.64 5.07
C GLU A 154 -23.25 3.20 5.22
N LEU A 155 -22.31 2.68 4.42
CA LEU A 155 -20.92 3.14 4.43
C LEU A 155 -20.79 4.61 3.92
N ALA A 156 -21.55 4.96 2.88
CA ALA A 156 -21.60 6.34 2.38
C ALA A 156 -22.21 7.30 3.42
N GLU A 157 -23.28 6.91 4.09
CA GLU A 157 -23.92 7.70 5.17
C GLU A 157 -22.98 7.86 6.38
N ALA A 158 -22.12 6.85 6.67
CA ALA A 158 -21.06 6.96 7.68
C ALA A 158 -19.91 7.90 7.26
N GLY A 159 -19.87 8.31 5.99
CA GLY A 159 -18.86 9.21 5.43
C GLY A 159 -17.63 8.51 4.87
N LEU A 160 -17.76 7.22 4.45
CA LEU A 160 -16.68 6.53 3.76
C LEU A 160 -16.35 7.23 2.44
N THR A 161 -15.05 7.48 2.23
CA THR A 161 -14.59 8.21 1.04
C THR A 161 -14.35 7.28 -0.14
N SER A 162 -13.72 6.12 0.11
CA SER A 162 -13.24 5.23 -0.97
C SER A 162 -13.36 3.77 -0.59
N ILE A 163 -13.74 2.96 -1.59
CA ILE A 163 -13.73 1.50 -1.52
C ILE A 163 -12.72 0.96 -2.54
N THR A 164 -11.78 0.16 -2.04
CA THR A 164 -10.86 -0.62 -2.86
C THR A 164 -11.30 -2.07 -2.86
N VAL A 165 -11.62 -2.62 -4.03
CA VAL A 165 -12.09 -4.01 -4.18
C VAL A 165 -11.02 -4.85 -4.84
N SER A 166 -10.75 -6.03 -4.27
CA SER A 166 -9.79 -7.00 -4.84
C SER A 166 -10.29 -7.54 -6.17
N LEU A 167 -9.43 -7.50 -7.20
CA LEU A 167 -9.65 -8.17 -8.49
C LEU A 167 -8.32 -8.72 -8.99
N HIS A 168 -8.16 -10.04 -9.06
CA HIS A 168 -6.89 -10.70 -9.40
C HIS A 168 -6.87 -11.31 -10.80
N SER A 169 -8.03 -11.46 -11.44
CA SER A 169 -8.17 -11.84 -12.84
C SER A 169 -9.43 -11.21 -13.44
N ILE A 170 -9.43 -10.99 -14.75
CA ILE A 170 -10.62 -10.62 -15.53
C ILE A 170 -11.44 -11.85 -15.96
N ASN A 171 -10.93 -13.04 -15.72
CA ASN A 171 -11.68 -14.28 -15.84
C ASN A 171 -12.39 -14.56 -14.51
N GLU A 172 -13.72 -14.74 -14.57
CA GLU A 172 -14.56 -14.95 -13.39
C GLU A 172 -14.15 -16.18 -12.59
N GLU A 173 -13.98 -17.31 -13.27
CA GLU A 173 -13.63 -18.58 -12.62
C GLU A 173 -12.24 -18.50 -11.96
N GLU A 174 -11.26 -17.92 -12.63
CA GLU A 174 -9.92 -17.74 -12.10
C GLU A 174 -9.92 -16.81 -10.89
N HIS A 175 -10.62 -15.67 -10.94
CA HIS A 175 -10.76 -14.76 -9.81
C HIS A 175 -11.40 -15.44 -8.60
N ASP A 176 -12.53 -16.12 -8.80
CA ASP A 176 -13.25 -16.81 -7.73
C ASP A 176 -12.39 -17.92 -7.12
N ASN A 177 -11.62 -18.65 -7.93
CA ASN A 177 -10.68 -19.68 -7.49
C ASN A 177 -9.51 -19.10 -6.68
N ILE A 178 -8.96 -17.95 -7.06
CA ILE A 178 -7.90 -17.25 -6.31
C ILE A 178 -8.38 -16.86 -4.92
N LEU A 179 -9.59 -16.30 -4.82
CA LEU A 179 -10.21 -15.93 -3.53
C LEU A 179 -10.79 -17.12 -2.77
N LYS A 180 -10.98 -18.27 -3.44
CA LYS A 180 -11.77 -19.41 -2.96
C LYS A 180 -13.17 -18.98 -2.50
N LEU A 181 -13.81 -18.12 -3.31
CA LEU A 181 -15.06 -17.47 -3.00
C LEU A 181 -15.91 -17.29 -4.26
N LYS A 182 -16.79 -18.27 -4.52
CA LYS A 182 -17.64 -18.32 -5.71
C LYS A 182 -18.56 -17.10 -5.81
N GLY A 183 -18.58 -16.43 -6.96
CA GLY A 183 -19.39 -15.24 -7.25
C GLY A 183 -18.75 -13.93 -6.79
N ALA A 184 -17.49 -13.95 -6.33
CA ALA A 184 -16.77 -12.74 -5.91
C ALA A 184 -16.56 -11.77 -7.08
N TYR A 185 -16.26 -12.29 -8.27
CA TYR A 185 -16.10 -11.49 -9.48
C TYR A 185 -17.34 -10.64 -9.79
N VAL A 186 -18.51 -11.28 -9.88
CA VAL A 186 -19.78 -10.58 -10.17
C VAL A 186 -20.08 -9.51 -9.13
N LYS A 187 -19.85 -9.83 -7.84
CA LYS A 187 -20.09 -8.90 -6.74
C LYS A 187 -19.13 -7.69 -6.75
N ALA A 188 -17.89 -7.88 -7.17
CA ALA A 188 -16.95 -6.78 -7.31
C ALA A 188 -17.43 -5.70 -8.29
N PHE A 189 -18.03 -6.11 -9.42
CA PHE A 189 -18.57 -5.15 -10.40
C PHE A 189 -19.91 -4.54 -9.97
N LYS A 190 -20.77 -5.30 -9.28
CA LYS A 190 -21.97 -4.72 -8.65
C LYS A 190 -21.62 -3.67 -7.60
N ALA A 191 -20.56 -3.90 -6.83
CA ALA A 191 -20.07 -2.92 -5.87
C ALA A 191 -19.68 -1.58 -6.55
N LYS A 192 -19.11 -1.64 -7.76
CA LYS A 192 -18.82 -0.42 -8.52
C LYS A 192 -20.09 0.37 -8.87
N GLU A 193 -21.13 -0.33 -9.34
CA GLU A 193 -22.43 0.31 -9.66
C GLU A 193 -23.03 1.01 -8.44
N TYR A 194 -22.95 0.37 -7.26
CA TYR A 194 -23.43 0.95 -6.02
C TYR A 194 -22.57 2.14 -5.58
N CYS A 195 -21.24 2.04 -5.70
CA CYS A 195 -20.35 3.16 -5.39
C CYS A 195 -20.64 4.38 -6.27
N ASP A 196 -20.85 4.17 -7.58
CA ASP A 196 -21.22 5.25 -8.51
C ASP A 196 -22.55 5.90 -8.10
N LYS A 197 -23.54 5.10 -7.69
CA LYS A 197 -24.86 5.58 -7.24
C LYS A 197 -24.78 6.47 -6.00
N TYR A 198 -23.91 6.12 -5.05
CA TYR A 198 -23.77 6.84 -3.78
C TYR A 198 -22.57 7.82 -3.76
N GLY A 199 -21.94 8.08 -4.91
CA GLY A 199 -20.88 9.09 -5.05
C GLY A 199 -19.58 8.74 -4.34
N MET A 200 -19.32 7.46 -4.07
CA MET A 200 -18.06 7.00 -3.47
C MET A 200 -17.00 6.71 -4.52
N VAL A 201 -15.75 6.96 -4.16
CA VAL A 201 -14.62 6.61 -5.03
C VAL A 201 -14.41 5.10 -5.00
N PHE A 202 -14.51 4.48 -6.17
CA PHE A 202 -14.26 3.06 -6.37
C PHE A 202 -12.93 2.84 -7.06
N GLN A 203 -12.13 1.89 -6.58
CA GLN A 203 -10.96 1.40 -7.29
C GLN A 203 -10.81 -0.11 -7.12
N LEU A 204 -10.09 -0.73 -8.05
CA LEU A 204 -9.67 -2.13 -7.97
C LEU A 204 -8.25 -2.22 -7.39
N ALA A 205 -7.96 -3.34 -6.74
CA ALA A 205 -6.60 -3.71 -6.35
C ALA A 205 -6.30 -5.13 -6.79
N SER A 206 -5.12 -5.33 -7.35
CA SER A 206 -4.61 -6.65 -7.72
C SER A 206 -3.25 -6.89 -7.07
N VAL A 207 -2.99 -8.14 -6.70
CA VAL A 207 -1.64 -8.63 -6.40
C VAL A 207 -1.15 -9.33 -7.66
N ALA A 208 -0.03 -8.88 -8.20
CA ALA A 208 0.59 -9.43 -9.40
C ALA A 208 1.86 -10.22 -9.05
N SER A 209 2.01 -11.37 -9.68
CA SER A 209 3.17 -12.25 -9.60
C SER A 209 3.88 -12.32 -10.96
N HIS A 210 5.08 -12.90 -11.03
CA HIS A 210 5.79 -13.13 -12.28
C HIS A 210 4.93 -13.93 -13.28
N HIS A 211 4.18 -14.92 -12.78
CA HIS A 211 3.27 -15.72 -13.60
C HIS A 211 2.23 -14.86 -14.33
N ASP A 212 1.67 -13.82 -13.69
CA ASP A 212 0.68 -12.94 -14.34
C ASP A 212 1.26 -12.15 -15.52
N PHE A 213 2.56 -11.84 -15.48
CA PHE A 213 3.27 -11.16 -16.57
C PHE A 213 3.59 -12.12 -17.73
N THR A 214 3.83 -13.40 -17.44
CA THR A 214 4.21 -14.40 -18.43
C THR A 214 3.01 -15.05 -19.12
N ASN A 215 1.89 -15.24 -18.42
CA ASN A 215 0.66 -15.84 -18.98
C ASN A 215 -0.27 -14.81 -19.66
N GLY A 216 0.09 -13.51 -19.62
CA GLY A 216 -0.68 -12.42 -20.21
C GLY A 216 -1.89 -11.95 -19.41
N ASN A 217 -2.12 -12.45 -18.20
CA ASN A 217 -3.21 -12.01 -17.33
C ASN A 217 -3.06 -10.52 -16.96
N PHE A 218 -1.84 -10.09 -16.66
CA PHE A 218 -1.56 -8.69 -16.35
C PHE A 218 -1.91 -7.75 -17.50
N ASP A 219 -1.53 -8.08 -18.74
CA ASP A 219 -1.82 -7.24 -19.92
C ASP A 219 -3.33 -7.15 -20.18
N LYS A 220 -4.06 -8.26 -20.06
CA LYS A 220 -5.52 -8.30 -20.18
C LYS A 220 -6.20 -7.45 -19.09
N MET A 221 -5.68 -7.48 -17.86
CA MET A 221 -6.19 -6.67 -16.76
C MET A 221 -6.00 -5.18 -17.05
N VAL A 222 -4.82 -4.79 -17.56
CA VAL A 222 -4.53 -3.39 -17.95
C VAL A 222 -5.47 -2.93 -19.05
N GLU A 223 -5.61 -3.70 -20.12
CA GLU A 223 -6.53 -3.39 -21.23
C GLU A 223 -7.98 -3.21 -20.73
N PHE A 224 -8.42 -4.11 -19.88
CA PHE A 224 -9.77 -4.07 -19.30
C PHE A 224 -10.02 -2.79 -18.50
N VAL A 225 -9.12 -2.43 -17.57
CA VAL A 225 -9.33 -1.24 -16.72
C VAL A 225 -9.19 0.07 -17.49
N GLU A 226 -8.33 0.13 -18.51
CA GLU A 226 -8.22 1.24 -19.44
C GLU A 226 -9.53 1.45 -20.21
N LYS A 227 -10.06 0.38 -20.80
CA LYS A 227 -11.32 0.40 -21.55
C LYS A 227 -12.51 0.79 -20.67
N LYS A 228 -12.56 0.27 -19.44
CA LYS A 228 -13.65 0.55 -18.48
C LYS A 228 -13.45 1.84 -17.71
N LYS A 229 -12.27 2.48 -17.79
CA LYS A 229 -11.88 3.69 -17.04
C LYS A 229 -12.00 3.49 -15.52
N ILE A 230 -11.58 2.32 -15.03
CA ILE A 230 -11.62 1.96 -13.61
C ILE A 230 -10.20 2.04 -13.05
N PRO A 231 -9.95 2.82 -11.97
CA PRO A 231 -8.65 2.83 -11.31
C PRO A 231 -8.26 1.46 -10.78
N LEU A 232 -7.01 1.05 -11.02
CA LEU A 232 -6.40 -0.19 -10.56
C LEU A 232 -5.10 0.11 -9.83
N SER A 233 -4.98 -0.36 -8.59
CA SER A 233 -3.71 -0.40 -7.86
C SER A 233 -3.11 -1.78 -7.97
N VAL A 234 -1.92 -1.89 -8.56
CA VAL A 234 -1.19 -3.15 -8.68
C VAL A 234 -0.13 -3.24 -7.61
N ASN A 235 -0.26 -4.23 -6.75
CA ASN A 235 0.70 -4.58 -5.71
C ASN A 235 1.53 -5.79 -6.16
N ALA A 236 2.83 -5.82 -5.84
CA ALA A 236 3.60 -7.05 -6.03
C ALA A 236 3.20 -8.10 -5.01
N ILE A 237 3.30 -9.36 -5.39
CA ILE A 237 3.33 -10.45 -4.42
C ILE A 237 4.57 -10.27 -3.53
N ILE A 238 4.37 -10.30 -2.22
CA ILE A 238 5.45 -10.15 -1.22
C ILE A 238 5.50 -11.43 -0.40
N PRO A 239 6.67 -12.03 -0.17
CA PRO A 239 6.80 -13.34 0.46
C PRO A 239 6.54 -13.26 1.97
N THR A 240 5.27 -13.06 2.33
CA THR A 240 4.77 -12.96 3.70
C THR A 240 3.45 -13.72 3.83
N GLY A 241 3.15 -14.27 4.99
CA GLY A 241 1.95 -15.07 5.21
C GLY A 241 1.84 -16.23 4.24
N GLY A 242 0.72 -16.35 3.52
CA GLY A 242 0.51 -17.39 2.52
C GLY A 242 1.46 -17.31 1.33
N ALA A 243 1.96 -16.13 1.00
CA ALA A 243 2.85 -15.91 -0.14
C ALA A 243 4.31 -16.38 0.10
N ILE A 244 4.69 -16.77 1.31
CA ILE A 244 6.03 -17.29 1.61
C ILE A 244 6.39 -18.50 0.72
N LYS A 245 5.41 -19.32 0.39
CA LYS A 245 5.59 -20.52 -0.47
C LYS A 245 5.67 -20.19 -1.98
N HIS A 246 5.47 -18.93 -2.36
CA HIS A 246 5.48 -18.44 -3.74
C HIS A 246 6.70 -17.56 -4.04
N LYS A 247 7.85 -17.84 -3.41
CA LYS A 247 9.08 -17.04 -3.61
C LYS A 247 9.61 -17.10 -5.04
N ASP A 248 9.36 -18.20 -5.75
CA ASP A 248 9.76 -18.36 -7.14
C ASP A 248 8.90 -17.53 -8.11
N ASP A 249 7.77 -17.01 -7.63
CA ASP A 249 6.82 -16.21 -8.40
C ASP A 249 6.89 -14.70 -8.07
N LEU A 250 7.96 -14.27 -7.39
CA LEU A 250 8.21 -12.85 -7.13
C LEU A 250 8.54 -12.13 -8.44
N LEU A 251 8.11 -10.87 -8.54
CA LEU A 251 8.37 -10.05 -9.71
C LEU A 251 9.87 -9.99 -10.04
N THR A 252 10.18 -10.17 -11.31
CA THR A 252 11.52 -9.96 -11.86
C THR A 252 11.78 -8.47 -12.07
N ALA A 253 13.03 -8.11 -12.33
CA ALA A 253 13.41 -6.75 -12.72
C ALA A 253 12.64 -6.26 -13.97
N GLU A 254 12.40 -7.17 -14.91
CA GLU A 254 11.72 -6.90 -16.16
C GLU A 254 10.22 -6.65 -15.95
N ASP A 255 9.57 -7.42 -15.06
CA ASP A 255 8.18 -7.22 -14.65
C ASP A 255 8.01 -5.85 -13.96
N VAL A 256 8.91 -5.51 -13.04
CA VAL A 256 8.91 -4.21 -12.34
C VAL A 256 9.08 -3.06 -13.34
N LYS A 257 9.99 -3.20 -14.31
CA LYS A 257 10.18 -2.21 -15.37
C LYS A 257 8.91 -2.03 -16.20
N LYS A 258 8.30 -3.14 -16.67
CA LYS A 258 7.05 -3.12 -17.43
C LYS A 258 5.91 -2.48 -16.63
N LEU A 259 5.76 -2.86 -15.36
CA LEU A 259 4.74 -2.29 -14.47
C LEU A 259 4.92 -0.78 -14.27
N ASN A 260 6.17 -0.32 -14.09
CA ASN A 260 6.47 1.09 -13.95
C ASN A 260 6.18 1.89 -15.23
N GLU A 261 6.55 1.35 -16.39
CA GLU A 261 6.26 1.99 -17.67
C GLU A 261 4.75 2.13 -17.89
N ILE A 262 3.97 1.10 -17.58
CA ILE A 262 2.51 1.13 -17.68
C ILE A 262 1.93 2.12 -16.69
N SER A 263 2.31 2.04 -15.41
CA SER A 263 1.86 2.97 -14.37
C SER A 263 2.19 4.45 -14.68
N TYR A 264 3.30 4.70 -15.38
CA TYR A 264 3.67 6.05 -15.81
C TYR A 264 2.84 6.56 -16.99
N LYS A 265 2.45 5.67 -17.91
CA LYS A 265 1.69 6.01 -19.12
C LYS A 265 0.17 6.02 -18.89
N SER A 266 -0.32 5.20 -17.99
CA SER A 266 -1.75 5.01 -17.72
C SER A 266 -2.32 6.07 -16.78
N ASN A 267 -3.56 6.47 -17.02
CA ASN A 267 -4.35 7.28 -16.10
C ASN A 267 -5.13 6.42 -15.09
N TYR A 268 -5.13 5.10 -15.27
CA TYR A 268 -5.94 4.16 -14.49
C TYR A 268 -5.11 3.14 -13.73
N VAL A 269 -3.88 2.87 -14.12
CA VAL A 269 -3.00 1.88 -13.46
C VAL A 269 -1.99 2.60 -12.58
N SER A 270 -1.92 2.21 -11.32
CA SER A 270 -0.94 2.68 -10.36
C SER A 270 -0.26 1.50 -9.66
N THR A 271 0.93 1.72 -9.11
CA THR A 271 1.62 0.71 -8.30
C THR A 271 2.21 1.35 -7.06
N HIS A 272 2.29 0.57 -5.98
CA HIS A 272 2.96 1.01 -4.76
C HIS A 272 4.48 0.77 -4.80
N LEU A 273 5.00 0.10 -5.84
CA LEU A 273 6.41 -0.31 -5.88
C LEU A 273 7.36 0.86 -6.04
N THR A 274 7.02 1.83 -6.89
CA THR A 274 7.92 2.93 -7.26
C THR A 274 7.33 4.32 -7.09
N ASN A 275 6.01 4.46 -7.25
CA ASN A 275 5.30 5.73 -7.17
C ASN A 275 4.29 5.73 -6.02
N ASN A 276 4.77 5.39 -4.83
CA ASN A 276 3.93 5.53 -3.65
C ASN A 276 3.43 6.95 -3.51
N PHE A 277 2.14 7.09 -3.25
CA PHE A 277 1.44 8.34 -2.95
C PHE A 277 2.35 9.58 -3.05
N PHE A 278 2.30 10.30 -4.19
CA PHE A 278 3.09 11.50 -4.47
C PHE A 278 4.59 11.32 -4.81
N GLY A 279 5.05 10.14 -5.19
CA GLY A 279 6.44 9.91 -5.61
C GLY A 279 7.48 9.99 -4.47
N PHE A 280 7.08 9.65 -3.25
CA PHE A 280 7.97 9.72 -2.08
C PHE A 280 8.74 8.42 -1.78
N GLY A 281 8.61 7.40 -2.62
CA GLY A 281 9.25 6.10 -2.42
C GLY A 281 8.56 5.23 -1.35
N CYS A 282 9.29 4.25 -0.80
CA CYS A 282 8.74 3.34 0.20
C CYS A 282 8.33 4.07 1.48
N PRO A 283 7.08 3.94 1.95
CA PRO A 283 6.59 4.66 3.12
C PRO A 283 6.88 3.94 4.45
N ALA A 284 7.39 2.69 4.42
CA ALA A 284 7.54 1.83 5.59
C ALA A 284 8.31 2.51 6.72
N GLY A 285 7.73 2.56 7.92
CA GLY A 285 8.32 3.18 9.10
C GLY A 285 8.60 4.68 9.01
N ASN A 286 8.41 5.28 7.83
CA ASN A 286 8.72 6.69 7.55
C ASN A 286 7.44 7.55 7.54
N SER A 287 6.47 7.17 6.73
CA SER A 287 5.22 7.92 6.58
C SER A 287 3.98 7.03 6.63
N TYR A 288 4.16 5.79 6.99
CA TYR A 288 3.16 4.74 7.11
C TYR A 288 3.34 4.00 8.43
N LEU A 289 2.22 3.66 9.06
CA LEU A 289 2.13 2.69 10.15
C LEU A 289 0.96 1.74 9.89
N GLY A 290 1.17 0.46 10.18
CA GLY A 290 0.15 -0.56 10.23
C GLY A 290 -0.19 -0.95 11.67
N ILE A 291 -1.45 -1.28 11.92
CA ILE A 291 -1.92 -1.77 13.24
C ILE A 291 -2.77 -3.00 12.99
N ASN A 292 -2.40 -4.16 13.56
CA ASN A 292 -3.22 -5.35 13.41
C ASN A 292 -4.35 -5.42 14.45
N ALA A 293 -5.23 -6.39 14.30
CA ALA A 293 -6.39 -6.55 15.19
C ALA A 293 -6.02 -6.97 16.63
N THR A 294 -4.78 -7.37 16.89
CA THR A 294 -4.27 -7.65 18.26
C THR A 294 -3.53 -6.47 18.88
N GLY A 295 -3.47 -5.35 18.16
CA GLY A 295 -2.85 -4.12 18.64
C GLY A 295 -1.37 -3.96 18.32
N GLU A 296 -0.75 -4.94 17.65
CA GLU A 296 0.64 -4.81 17.21
C GLU A 296 0.79 -3.74 16.13
N MET A 297 1.82 -2.92 16.24
CA MET A 297 2.15 -1.86 15.30
C MET A 297 3.34 -2.26 14.42
N PHE A 298 3.26 -1.95 13.11
CA PHE A 298 4.22 -2.37 12.10
C PHE A 298 4.75 -1.19 11.29
N PRO A 299 6.01 -1.22 10.88
CA PRO A 299 6.53 -0.28 9.89
C PRO A 299 5.89 -0.51 8.50
N CYS A 300 5.49 -1.75 8.21
CA CYS A 300 4.76 -2.19 7.01
C CYS A 300 4.12 -3.55 7.30
N PHE A 301 2.89 -3.79 6.84
CA PHE A 301 2.21 -5.07 7.08
C PHE A 301 2.88 -6.28 6.44
N PHE A 302 3.66 -6.05 5.41
CA PHE A 302 4.43 -7.12 4.79
C PHE A 302 5.71 -7.47 5.53
N MET A 303 6.08 -6.68 6.57
CA MET A 303 7.24 -6.95 7.41
C MET A 303 6.75 -7.51 8.75
N PRO A 304 7.11 -8.75 9.08
CA PRO A 304 6.66 -9.41 10.30
C PRO A 304 7.42 -8.93 11.56
N ILE A 305 7.64 -7.62 11.68
CA ILE A 305 8.42 -6.95 12.72
C ILE A 305 7.50 -5.99 13.45
N SER A 306 7.33 -6.20 14.77
CA SER A 306 6.54 -5.33 15.64
C SER A 306 7.38 -4.18 16.19
N LEU A 307 6.81 -2.97 16.12
CA LEU A 307 7.36 -1.78 16.78
C LEU A 307 6.91 -1.68 18.23
N GLY A 308 5.89 -2.43 18.63
CA GLY A 308 5.24 -2.43 19.92
C GLY A 308 3.72 -2.59 19.79
N ASN A 309 3.02 -2.49 20.92
CA ASN A 309 1.57 -2.73 20.97
C ASN A 309 0.83 -1.48 21.48
N VAL A 310 -0.33 -1.17 20.86
CA VAL A 310 -1.16 -0.01 21.24
C VAL A 310 -1.67 -0.02 22.67
N HIS A 311 -1.61 -1.15 23.38
CA HIS A 311 -1.93 -1.21 24.80
C HIS A 311 -0.89 -0.53 25.70
N ASN A 312 0.38 -0.51 25.25
CA ASN A 312 1.51 -0.05 26.07
C ASN A 312 2.27 1.12 25.43
N MET A 313 1.92 1.51 24.20
CA MET A 313 2.68 2.49 23.41
C MET A 313 1.75 3.33 22.55
N THR A 314 2.06 4.62 22.37
CA THR A 314 1.33 5.49 21.45
C THR A 314 1.79 5.29 20.00
N LEU A 315 0.98 5.73 19.03
CA LEU A 315 1.37 5.72 17.61
C LEU A 315 2.62 6.57 17.37
N LYS A 316 2.76 7.66 18.12
CA LYS A 316 3.93 8.53 18.01
C LYS A 316 5.19 7.80 18.44
N ASP A 317 5.17 7.12 19.58
CA ASP A 317 6.34 6.40 20.10
C ASP A 317 6.75 5.26 19.16
N ALA A 318 5.78 4.52 18.62
CA ALA A 318 6.04 3.47 17.62
C ALA A 318 6.68 4.05 16.33
N TRP A 319 6.18 5.19 15.88
CA TRP A 319 6.74 5.87 14.71
C TRP A 319 8.15 6.41 14.96
N ASP A 320 8.39 7.02 16.14
CA ASP A 320 9.71 7.48 16.54
C ASP A 320 10.69 6.30 16.64
N LYS A 321 10.25 5.17 17.19
CA LYS A 321 11.02 3.93 17.25
C LYS A 321 11.37 3.39 15.87
N ALA A 322 10.43 3.38 14.92
CA ALA A 322 10.73 3.01 13.54
C ALA A 322 11.79 3.94 12.95
N ARG A 323 11.62 5.24 13.11
CA ARG A 323 12.51 6.26 12.53
C ARG A 323 13.89 6.32 13.19
N SER A 324 14.07 5.83 14.40
CA SER A 324 15.39 5.70 15.02
C SER A 324 16.22 4.59 14.35
N ASN A 325 15.56 3.62 13.72
CA ASN A 325 16.26 2.54 13.04
C ASN A 325 16.81 2.98 11.68
N PRO A 326 18.10 2.74 11.38
CA PRO A 326 18.74 3.16 10.13
C PRO A 326 17.99 2.68 8.88
N VAL A 327 17.52 1.44 8.87
CA VAL A 327 16.77 0.85 7.73
C VAL A 327 15.52 1.63 7.36
N PHE A 328 14.81 2.24 8.32
CA PHE A 328 13.60 3.03 8.06
C PHE A 328 13.86 4.53 7.99
N LYS A 329 15.01 4.99 8.46
CA LYS A 329 15.43 6.38 8.37
C LYS A 329 15.76 6.77 6.93
N LYS A 330 16.36 5.86 6.18
CA LYS A 330 16.67 6.04 4.76
C LYS A 330 15.38 6.06 3.93
N LYS A 331 15.27 6.96 2.97
CA LYS A 331 14.14 7.06 2.05
C LYS A 331 14.46 6.29 0.78
N TYR A 332 13.96 5.09 0.67
CA TYR A 332 14.11 4.26 -0.53
C TYR A 332 13.10 4.66 -1.60
N LYS A 333 13.54 4.78 -2.84
CA LYS A 333 12.67 5.16 -3.97
C LYS A 333 11.69 4.05 -4.36
N MET A 334 11.96 2.81 -3.97
CA MET A 334 11.21 1.61 -4.36
C MET A 334 10.81 0.80 -3.13
N CYS A 335 9.81 -0.07 -3.28
CA CYS A 335 9.39 -1.01 -2.24
C CYS A 335 10.43 -2.13 -2.08
N TYR A 336 11.25 -2.08 -1.07
CA TYR A 336 12.30 -3.08 -0.84
C TYR A 336 11.75 -4.45 -0.44
N ALA A 337 10.67 -4.52 0.34
CA ALA A 337 10.02 -5.80 0.68
C ALA A 337 9.43 -6.54 -0.53
N GLY A 338 9.08 -5.81 -1.59
CA GLY A 338 8.50 -6.39 -2.80
C GLY A 338 9.50 -6.65 -3.93
N ILE A 339 10.69 -6.03 -3.90
CA ILE A 339 11.61 -6.08 -5.03
C ILE A 339 13.04 -6.47 -4.65
N SER A 340 13.48 -6.21 -3.41
CA SER A 340 14.85 -6.50 -3.02
C SER A 340 14.98 -7.92 -2.44
N ARG A 341 15.63 -8.80 -3.20
CA ARG A 341 15.97 -10.15 -2.71
C ARG A 341 16.84 -10.07 -1.47
N GLU A 342 17.82 -9.17 -1.44
CA GLU A 342 18.71 -8.98 -0.28
C GLU A 342 17.91 -8.58 0.97
N PHE A 343 16.92 -7.67 0.83
CA PHE A 343 16.06 -7.29 1.95
C PHE A 343 15.24 -8.49 2.45
N ILE A 344 14.65 -9.24 1.54
CA ILE A 344 13.86 -10.42 1.87
C ILE A 344 14.72 -11.42 2.64
N GLU A 345 15.90 -11.77 2.13
CA GLU A 345 16.81 -12.74 2.73
C GLU A 345 17.38 -12.29 4.09
N LYS A 346 17.72 -11.01 4.23
CA LYS A 346 18.33 -10.47 5.47
C LYS A 346 17.33 -10.09 6.55
N PHE A 347 16.16 -9.57 6.16
CA PHE A 347 15.21 -8.99 7.13
C PHE A 347 13.86 -9.69 7.21
N MET A 348 13.42 -10.40 6.19
CA MET A 348 12.14 -11.09 6.24
C MET A 348 12.30 -12.57 6.58
N ASP A 349 13.16 -13.29 5.86
CA ASP A 349 13.34 -14.73 6.03
C ASP A 349 13.79 -15.15 7.42
N PRO A 350 14.70 -14.46 8.11
CA PRO A 350 15.09 -14.83 9.46
C PRO A 350 13.92 -14.82 10.45
N VAL A 351 12.96 -13.90 10.26
CA VAL A 351 11.80 -13.77 11.14
C VAL A 351 10.87 -14.97 11.05
N PHE A 352 10.71 -15.54 9.86
CA PHE A 352 9.85 -16.73 9.67
C PHE A 352 10.36 -18.02 10.31
N LYS A 353 11.57 -18.00 10.88
CA LYS A 353 12.12 -19.10 11.68
C LYS A 353 11.65 -19.10 13.14
N PHE A 354 11.04 -18.00 13.59
CA PHE A 354 10.49 -17.90 14.93
C PHE A 354 9.15 -18.63 15.03
N GLU A 355 8.88 -19.25 16.15
CA GLU A 355 7.62 -19.95 16.42
C GLU A 355 6.41 -19.02 16.40
N LYS A 356 6.62 -17.78 16.86
CA LYS A 356 5.58 -16.73 16.90
C LYS A 356 5.99 -15.53 16.09
N VAL A 357 5.11 -15.09 15.22
CA VAL A 357 5.26 -13.91 14.36
C VAL A 357 4.05 -13.01 14.58
N PRO A 358 4.21 -11.69 14.67
CA PRO A 358 5.44 -10.92 14.50
C PRO A 358 6.40 -11.03 15.70
N ILE A 359 7.68 -10.75 15.47
CA ILE A 359 8.68 -10.57 16.55
C ILE A 359 8.84 -9.08 16.88
N ALA A 360 9.30 -8.77 18.09
CA ALA A 360 9.71 -7.40 18.38
C ALA A 360 10.92 -7.02 17.52
N ILE A 361 11.03 -5.75 17.16
CA ILE A 361 12.14 -5.28 16.30
C ILE A 361 13.50 -5.54 16.96
N GLU A 362 13.56 -5.49 18.29
CA GLU A 362 14.76 -5.76 19.08
C GLU A 362 15.17 -7.23 19.04
N ASP A 363 14.23 -8.15 18.82
CA ASP A 363 14.48 -9.60 18.74
C ASP A 363 14.94 -10.03 17.34
N HIS A 364 14.99 -9.10 16.39
CA HIS A 364 15.40 -9.41 15.03
C HIS A 364 16.89 -9.78 14.96
N PRO A 365 17.28 -10.91 14.31
CA PRO A 365 18.67 -11.37 14.27
C PRO A 365 19.70 -10.36 13.75
N ALA A 366 19.27 -9.41 12.91
CA ALA A 366 20.13 -8.35 12.39
C ALA A 366 20.07 -7.06 13.23
N TYR A 367 19.38 -7.08 14.39
CA TYR A 367 19.30 -5.90 15.25
C TYR A 367 20.63 -5.69 15.99
N ASP A 368 21.17 -4.48 15.90
CA ASP A 368 22.40 -4.08 16.58
C ASP A 368 22.14 -2.78 17.38
N ALA A 369 21.99 -2.94 18.69
CA ALA A 369 21.70 -1.83 19.60
C ALA A 369 22.82 -0.76 19.59
N ALA A 370 24.09 -1.17 19.39
CA ALA A 370 25.23 -0.25 19.34
C ALA A 370 25.20 0.62 18.07
N LYS A 371 24.57 0.13 17.00
CA LYS A 371 24.36 0.86 15.73
C LYS A 371 22.99 1.52 15.62
N GLY A 372 22.18 1.48 16.68
CA GLY A 372 20.86 2.12 16.72
C GLY A 372 19.73 1.30 16.10
N GLY A 373 19.90 -0.01 15.98
CA GLY A 373 18.82 -0.89 15.51
C GLY A 373 19.15 -1.71 14.26
N LEU A 374 18.14 -1.92 13.40
CA LEU A 374 18.33 -2.63 12.12
C LEU A 374 19.21 -1.80 11.17
N PRO A 375 20.26 -2.40 10.58
CA PRO A 375 21.20 -1.69 9.74
C PRO A 375 20.57 -1.18 8.45
N GLU A 376 21.16 -0.11 7.94
CA GLU A 376 20.85 0.39 6.60
C GLU A 376 21.27 -0.64 5.55
N LEU A 377 20.49 -0.75 4.48
CA LEU A 377 20.86 -1.54 3.31
C LEU A 377 21.37 -0.61 2.20
N GLU A 378 22.41 -1.04 1.53
CA GLU A 378 22.85 -0.44 0.30
C GLU A 378 21.97 -0.95 -0.85
N PHE A 379 21.07 -0.08 -1.33
CA PHE A 379 20.35 -0.32 -2.56
C PHE A 379 20.94 0.55 -3.66
N PRO A 380 21.14 -0.02 -4.84
CA PRO A 380 21.49 0.80 -6.00
C PRO A 380 20.34 1.82 -6.24
N GLU A 381 20.74 3.09 -6.40
CA GLU A 381 19.79 4.16 -6.71
C GLU A 381 19.28 4.02 -8.14
N THR A 382 17.99 3.78 -8.33
CA THR A 382 17.18 3.94 -9.54
C THR A 382 17.27 2.89 -10.66
N GLU A 383 17.93 3.18 -11.79
CA GLU A 383 17.93 2.28 -12.97
C GLU A 383 18.77 1.00 -12.77
N ASP A 384 19.76 1.09 -11.89
CA ASP A 384 20.65 -0.03 -11.56
C ASP A 384 20.00 -1.06 -10.62
N ALA A 385 18.96 -0.71 -9.86
CA ALA A 385 18.23 -1.67 -9.01
C ALA A 385 17.51 -2.74 -9.85
N VAL A 386 17.05 -2.36 -11.04
CA VAL A 386 16.45 -3.26 -12.03
C VAL A 386 17.53 -4.13 -12.67
N ASN A 387 18.71 -3.55 -12.92
CA ASN A 387 19.86 -4.25 -13.51
C ASN A 387 20.65 -5.14 -12.52
N TYR A 388 20.63 -4.78 -11.22
CA TYR A 388 21.32 -5.53 -10.15
C TYR A 388 20.74 -6.94 -9.93
N GLN A 389 19.43 -7.11 -10.12
CA GLN A 389 18.80 -8.43 -10.04
C GLN A 389 19.13 -9.34 -11.22
N SER A 390 19.25 -8.78 -12.44
CA SER A 390 19.59 -9.57 -13.62
C SER A 390 21.01 -10.13 -13.61
N ASN A 391 21.95 -9.46 -12.92
CA ASN A 391 23.34 -9.92 -12.84
C ASN A 391 23.62 -10.97 -11.74
N LYS A 392 22.75 -11.13 -10.74
CA LYS A 392 22.89 -12.17 -9.70
C LYS A 392 22.24 -13.52 -10.04
N THR A 393 21.35 -13.56 -11.01
CA THR A 393 20.73 -14.82 -11.50
C THR A 393 21.54 -15.48 -12.61
N ALA A 394 22.66 -14.87 -13.03
CA ALA A 394 23.56 -15.40 -14.08
C ALA A 394 24.87 -16.02 -13.54
N ASN A 395 25.02 -16.21 -12.21
CA ASN A 395 26.15 -16.93 -11.60
C ASN A 395 25.69 -18.10 -10.75
#